data_ba6aa2eed62df9d992e27d48c3faf3f8
#
_entry.id   ba6aa2eed62df9d992e27d48c3faf3f8
#
_cell.length_a   1.000
_cell.length_b   1.000
_cell.length_c   1.000
_cell.angle_alpha   90.00
_cell.angle_beta   90.00
_cell.angle_gamma   90.00
#
_symmetry.space_group_name_H-M   'P 1'
#
loop_
_entity.id
_entity.type
_entity.pdbx_description
1 polymer ?
#
loop_
_entity_poly.entity_id
_entity_poly.type
_entity_poly.pdbx_seq_one_letter_code
_entity_poly.pdbx_strand_id
1 'polypeptide(L)'
;MKEYAPQYSKKQKIIRVVIAGVFCILAGVLFKLEGEPLLQAVAKAPECYEVFGMQGLELLVYILFFWVPLSVFLLAAVLMLPLGVRGLIEGQFPPKGVKVFRPTVIQRGKLGTFKSLIHLLFPLLCFGSVVWGNGQIEPMMEIFQPKQGETTCID
;
A
#
# COMPACT_ATOMS: atom_id res chain seq x y z
N MET A 1 -17.75 -33.21 8.39
CA MET A 1 -17.90 -32.63 7.03
C MET A 1 -17.12 -31.35 6.95
N LYS A 2 -16.37 -31.07 5.84
CA LYS A 2 -15.71 -29.79 5.63
C LYS A 2 -16.73 -28.79 5.11
N GLU A 3 -16.91 -27.68 5.83
CA GLU A 3 -17.80 -26.59 5.44
C GLU A 3 -17.00 -25.56 4.62
N TYR A 4 -17.55 -25.13 3.49
CA TYR A 4 -16.89 -24.19 2.58
C TYR A 4 -17.57 -22.81 2.63
N ALA A 5 -16.78 -21.78 2.52
CA ALA A 5 -17.28 -20.41 2.43
C ALA A 5 -18.01 -20.17 1.10
N PRO A 6 -19.06 -19.30 1.08
CA PRO A 6 -19.78 -18.95 -0.13
C PRO A 6 -18.83 -18.36 -1.18
N GLN A 7 -18.99 -18.75 -2.44
CA GLN A 7 -18.15 -18.28 -3.53
C GLN A 7 -18.84 -17.18 -4.35
N TYR A 8 -18.04 -16.32 -4.95
CA TYR A 8 -18.51 -15.43 -6.00
C TYR A 8 -18.95 -16.24 -7.22
N SER A 9 -20.05 -15.85 -7.88
CA SER A 9 -20.45 -16.40 -9.16
C SER A 9 -19.38 -16.13 -10.24
N LYS A 10 -19.35 -16.93 -11.32
CA LYS A 10 -18.41 -16.72 -12.42
C LYS A 10 -18.45 -15.29 -12.97
N LYS A 11 -19.66 -14.73 -13.17
CA LYS A 11 -19.84 -13.33 -13.60
C LYS A 11 -19.23 -12.35 -12.62
N GLN A 12 -19.50 -12.50 -11.32
CA GLN A 12 -18.96 -11.59 -10.28
C GLN A 12 -17.43 -11.64 -10.20
N LYS A 13 -16.82 -12.83 -10.37
CA LYS A 13 -15.36 -12.98 -10.42
C LYS A 13 -14.77 -12.22 -11.60
N ILE A 14 -15.33 -12.42 -12.81
CA ILE A 14 -14.87 -11.78 -14.04
C ILE A 14 -14.97 -10.24 -13.92
N ILE A 15 -16.15 -9.75 -13.53
CA ILE A 15 -16.37 -8.29 -13.41
C ILE A 15 -15.36 -7.67 -12.43
N ARG A 16 -15.14 -8.27 -11.25
CA ARG A 16 -14.18 -7.74 -10.27
C ARG A 16 -12.75 -7.74 -10.79
N VAL A 17 -12.34 -8.81 -11.47
CA VAL A 17 -11.00 -8.91 -12.06
C VAL A 17 -10.83 -7.88 -13.18
N VAL A 18 -11.84 -7.73 -14.05
CA VAL A 18 -11.81 -6.73 -15.15
C VAL A 18 -11.73 -5.32 -14.58
N ILE A 19 -12.56 -4.96 -13.60
CA ILE A 19 -12.53 -3.63 -12.97
C ILE A 19 -11.15 -3.36 -12.34
N ALA A 20 -10.62 -4.31 -11.57
CA ALA A 20 -9.30 -4.17 -10.98
C ALA A 20 -8.20 -4.05 -12.05
N GLY A 21 -8.27 -4.86 -13.12
CA GLY A 21 -7.33 -4.81 -14.23
C GLY A 21 -7.36 -3.46 -14.97
N VAL A 22 -8.55 -2.96 -15.30
CA VAL A 22 -8.74 -1.65 -15.92
C VAL A 22 -8.16 -0.53 -15.03
N PHE A 23 -8.46 -0.57 -13.74
CA PHE A 23 -7.92 0.40 -12.78
C PHE A 23 -6.38 0.36 -12.72
N CYS A 24 -5.79 -0.83 -12.64
CA CYS A 24 -4.33 -0.98 -12.64
C CYS A 24 -3.69 -0.49 -13.95
N ILE A 25 -4.32 -0.78 -15.10
CA ILE A 25 -3.83 -0.32 -16.41
C ILE A 25 -3.89 1.22 -16.49
N LEU A 26 -5.02 1.82 -16.11
CA LEU A 26 -5.17 3.27 -16.12
C LEU A 26 -4.17 3.95 -15.18
N ALA A 27 -4.01 3.44 -13.95
CA ALA A 27 -3.04 3.95 -13.00
C ALA A 27 -1.60 3.82 -13.53
N GLY A 28 -1.26 2.67 -14.14
CA GLY A 28 0.05 2.44 -14.75
C GLY A 28 0.33 3.36 -15.94
N VAL A 29 -0.67 3.60 -16.79
CA VAL A 29 -0.53 4.52 -17.94
C VAL A 29 -0.35 5.97 -17.46
N LEU A 30 -1.16 6.43 -16.50
CA LEU A 30 -1.03 7.76 -15.92
C LEU A 30 0.33 7.95 -15.25
N PHE A 31 0.77 6.95 -14.47
CA PHE A 31 2.10 7.00 -13.86
C PHE A 31 3.21 7.07 -14.91
N LYS A 32 3.11 6.31 -15.99
CA LYS A 32 4.13 6.30 -17.06
C LYS A 32 4.16 7.59 -17.87
N LEU A 33 3.00 8.25 -18.05
CA LEU A 33 2.92 9.49 -18.83
C LEU A 33 3.34 10.72 -18.04
N GLU A 34 2.96 10.81 -16.76
CA GLU A 34 3.13 12.00 -15.93
C GLU A 34 4.11 11.77 -14.77
N GLY A 35 4.00 10.64 -14.10
CA GLY A 35 4.77 10.34 -12.89
C GLY A 35 6.22 10.00 -13.18
N GLU A 36 6.47 9.14 -14.17
CA GLU A 36 7.85 8.71 -14.49
C GLU A 36 8.72 9.85 -15.02
N PRO A 37 8.30 10.71 -15.98
CA PRO A 37 9.09 11.84 -16.42
C PRO A 37 9.38 12.83 -15.29
N LEU A 38 8.38 13.12 -14.45
CA LEU A 38 8.55 14.00 -13.30
C LEU A 38 9.56 13.43 -12.31
N LEU A 39 9.43 12.15 -11.94
CA LEU A 39 10.37 11.50 -11.02
C LEU A 39 11.80 11.47 -11.58
N GLN A 40 11.94 11.20 -12.89
CA GLN A 40 13.27 11.21 -13.53
C GLN A 40 13.88 12.61 -13.57
N ALA A 41 13.08 13.63 -13.84
CA ALA A 41 13.54 15.01 -13.86
C ALA A 41 14.01 15.44 -12.45
N VAL A 42 13.18 15.18 -11.44
CA VAL A 42 13.51 15.47 -10.02
C VAL A 42 14.71 14.65 -9.56
N ALA A 43 14.84 13.39 -9.96
CA ALA A 43 15.97 12.54 -9.56
C ALA A 43 17.31 12.96 -10.20
N LYS A 44 17.29 13.57 -11.41
CA LYS A 44 18.49 14.05 -12.10
C LYS A 44 19.03 15.37 -11.51
N ALA A 45 18.14 16.26 -11.12
CA ALA A 45 18.49 17.57 -10.58
C ALA A 45 17.52 17.96 -9.46
N PRO A 46 17.59 17.28 -8.29
CA PRO A 46 16.61 17.45 -7.22
C PRO A 46 16.58 18.87 -6.64
N GLU A 47 17.69 19.60 -6.79
CA GLU A 47 17.85 20.96 -6.27
C GLU A 47 17.20 22.02 -7.17
N CYS A 48 17.02 21.69 -8.47
CA CYS A 48 16.46 22.61 -9.45
C CYS A 48 14.94 22.49 -9.59
N TYR A 49 14.33 21.51 -8.94
CA TYR A 49 12.90 21.31 -8.98
C TYR A 49 12.24 21.66 -7.65
N GLU A 50 11.25 22.53 -7.72
CA GLU A 50 10.37 22.85 -6.62
C GLU A 50 8.94 22.41 -6.99
N VAL A 51 8.38 21.48 -6.21
CA VAL A 51 7.05 20.92 -6.43
C VAL A 51 6.24 21.08 -5.15
N PHE A 52 5.11 21.76 -5.22
CA PHE A 52 4.25 22.08 -4.06
C PHE A 52 4.96 22.83 -2.92
N GLY A 53 5.97 23.66 -3.24
CA GLY A 53 6.74 24.40 -2.25
C GLY A 53 7.79 23.58 -1.49
N MET A 54 8.07 22.35 -1.93
CA MET A 54 9.13 21.48 -1.41
C MET A 54 10.22 21.30 -2.47
N GLN A 55 11.48 21.24 -2.03
CA GLN A 55 12.58 20.90 -2.94
C GLN A 55 12.42 19.46 -3.44
N GLY A 56 12.88 19.17 -4.65
CA GLY A 56 12.72 17.88 -5.26
C GLY A 56 13.31 16.71 -4.46
N LEU A 57 14.44 16.94 -3.79
CA LEU A 57 15.04 15.97 -2.88
C LEU A 57 14.10 15.65 -1.70
N GLU A 58 13.59 16.71 -1.06
CA GLU A 58 12.63 16.57 0.05
C GLU A 58 11.38 15.79 -0.40
N LEU A 59 10.85 16.15 -1.56
CA LEU A 59 9.70 15.45 -2.13
C LEU A 59 9.97 13.95 -2.34
N LEU A 60 11.14 13.58 -2.89
CA LEU A 60 11.52 12.18 -3.10
C LEU A 60 11.62 11.41 -1.79
N VAL A 61 12.26 12.00 -0.78
CA VAL A 61 12.40 11.39 0.54
C VAL A 61 11.01 11.20 1.17
N TYR A 62 10.12 12.19 1.13
CA TYR A 62 8.75 12.07 1.63
C TYR A 62 7.94 11.01 0.87
N ILE A 63 8.06 10.93 -0.47
CA ILE A 63 7.39 9.89 -1.26
C ILE A 63 7.82 8.51 -0.80
N LEU A 64 9.12 8.26 -0.67
CA LEU A 64 9.66 6.92 -0.36
C LEU A 64 9.40 6.51 1.09
N PHE A 65 9.62 7.40 2.04
CA PHE A 65 9.60 7.05 3.47
C PHE A 65 8.25 7.28 4.14
N PHE A 66 7.38 8.11 3.58
CA PHE A 66 6.07 8.39 4.16
C PHE A 66 4.92 7.96 3.24
N TRP A 67 4.82 8.50 2.02
CA TRP A 67 3.64 8.28 1.17
C TRP A 67 3.50 6.85 0.66
N VAL A 68 4.59 6.19 0.28
CA VAL A 68 4.54 4.78 -0.16
C VAL A 68 4.15 3.86 1.00
N PRO A 69 4.80 3.88 2.18
CA PRO A 69 4.35 3.08 3.32
C PRO A 69 2.92 3.39 3.76
N LEU A 70 2.51 4.67 3.76
CA LEU A 70 1.15 5.08 4.11
C LEU A 70 0.11 4.48 3.15
N SER A 71 0.37 4.50 1.84
CA SER A 71 -0.54 3.92 0.84
C SER A 71 -0.69 2.41 1.02
N VAL A 72 0.41 1.70 1.29
CA VAL A 72 0.39 0.26 1.59
C VAL A 72 -0.39 -0.02 2.88
N PHE A 73 -0.16 0.77 3.93
CA PHE A 73 -0.92 0.65 5.17
C PHE A 73 -2.43 0.85 4.95
N LEU A 74 -2.83 1.93 4.27
CA LEU A 74 -4.24 2.21 4.02
C LEU A 74 -4.91 1.10 3.21
N LEU A 75 -4.25 0.59 2.17
CA LEU A 75 -4.74 -0.53 1.37
C LEU A 75 -4.90 -1.80 2.22
N ALA A 76 -3.88 -2.15 3.00
CA ALA A 76 -3.93 -3.30 3.89
C ALA A 76 -5.01 -3.15 4.96
N ALA A 77 -5.15 -1.96 5.55
CA ALA A 77 -6.15 -1.67 6.58
C ALA A 77 -7.57 -1.84 6.03
N VAL A 78 -7.89 -1.23 4.89
CA VAL A 78 -9.23 -1.32 4.28
C VAL A 78 -9.59 -2.76 3.91
N LEU A 79 -8.62 -3.55 3.41
CA LEU A 79 -8.89 -4.91 2.95
C LEU A 79 -8.87 -5.94 4.09
N MET A 80 -7.97 -5.81 5.05
CA MET A 80 -7.69 -6.86 6.03
C MET A 80 -8.33 -6.64 7.39
N LEU A 81 -8.44 -5.38 7.89
CA LEU A 81 -9.01 -5.13 9.22
C LEU A 81 -10.46 -5.62 9.35
N PRO A 82 -11.37 -5.34 8.38
CA PRO A 82 -12.75 -5.83 8.50
C PRO A 82 -12.84 -7.36 8.56
N LEU A 83 -11.97 -8.05 7.80
CA LEU A 83 -11.93 -9.52 7.80
C LEU A 83 -11.35 -10.07 9.11
N GLY A 84 -10.29 -9.45 9.62
CA GLY A 84 -9.66 -9.82 10.89
C GLY A 84 -10.61 -9.64 12.07
N VAL A 85 -11.21 -8.46 12.20
CA VAL A 85 -12.15 -8.14 13.30
C VAL A 85 -13.34 -9.08 13.29
N ARG A 86 -14.02 -9.21 12.14
CA ARG A 86 -15.16 -10.13 12.02
C ARG A 86 -14.78 -11.59 12.29
N GLY A 87 -13.62 -12.03 11.78
CA GLY A 87 -13.14 -13.39 11.99
C GLY A 87 -12.85 -13.69 13.47
N LEU A 88 -12.36 -12.72 14.25
CA LEU A 88 -12.18 -12.85 15.71
C LEU A 88 -13.51 -12.91 16.45
N ILE A 89 -14.44 -12.00 16.13
CA ILE A 89 -15.76 -11.94 16.78
C ILE A 89 -16.55 -13.24 16.53
N GLU A 90 -16.49 -13.76 15.30
CA GLU A 90 -17.23 -14.96 14.90
C GLU A 90 -16.50 -16.28 15.22
N GLY A 91 -15.24 -16.22 15.68
CA GLY A 91 -14.40 -17.38 15.99
C GLY A 91 -14.11 -18.29 14.80
N GLN A 92 -14.22 -17.76 13.58
CA GLN A 92 -13.99 -18.50 12.33
C GLN A 92 -13.38 -17.66 11.22
N PHE A 93 -12.64 -18.31 10.32
CA PHE A 93 -12.09 -17.67 9.12
C PHE A 93 -12.31 -18.54 7.86
N PRO A 94 -12.83 -17.97 6.76
CA PRO A 94 -13.37 -16.62 6.59
C PRO A 94 -14.62 -16.33 7.45
N PRO A 95 -14.88 -15.02 7.74
CA PRO A 95 -16.08 -14.60 8.48
C PRO A 95 -17.36 -15.02 7.75
N LYS A 96 -18.47 -15.15 8.48
CA LYS A 96 -19.80 -15.53 7.93
C LYS A 96 -20.22 -14.56 6.83
N GLY A 97 -20.77 -15.11 5.74
CA GLY A 97 -21.30 -14.32 4.63
C GLY A 97 -20.24 -13.69 3.71
N VAL A 98 -18.95 -13.74 4.06
CA VAL A 98 -17.89 -13.27 3.17
C VAL A 98 -17.70 -14.23 2.01
N LYS A 99 -17.91 -13.70 0.79
CA LYS A 99 -17.70 -14.47 -0.44
C LYS A 99 -16.22 -14.56 -0.78
N VAL A 100 -15.78 -15.74 -1.21
CA VAL A 100 -14.39 -16.02 -1.56
C VAL A 100 -14.25 -16.33 -3.05
N PHE A 101 -13.06 -16.05 -3.62
CA PHE A 101 -12.78 -16.33 -5.04
C PHE A 101 -12.53 -17.83 -5.31
N ARG A 102 -11.95 -18.54 -4.34
CA ARG A 102 -11.64 -19.98 -4.44
C ARG A 102 -12.38 -20.75 -3.35
N PRO A 103 -12.66 -22.05 -3.55
CA PRO A 103 -13.27 -22.88 -2.51
C PRO A 103 -12.35 -22.89 -1.28
N THR A 104 -12.75 -22.17 -0.25
CA THR A 104 -11.98 -22.03 1.00
C THR A 104 -12.76 -22.72 2.12
N VAL A 105 -12.11 -23.64 2.83
CA VAL A 105 -12.68 -24.32 3.99
C VAL A 105 -12.78 -23.34 5.15
N ILE A 106 -13.93 -23.27 5.80
CA ILE A 106 -14.14 -22.47 7.01
C ILE A 106 -13.36 -23.12 8.15
N GLN A 107 -12.43 -22.37 8.71
CA GLN A 107 -11.64 -22.79 9.86
C GLN A 107 -12.21 -22.16 11.12
N ARG A 108 -12.52 -22.98 12.11
CA ARG A 108 -13.08 -22.58 13.41
C ARG A 108 -12.06 -22.81 14.52
N GLY A 109 -12.30 -22.16 15.68
CA GLY A 109 -11.45 -22.29 16.86
C GLY A 109 -10.05 -21.71 16.65
N LYS A 110 -9.00 -22.32 17.23
CA LYS A 110 -7.64 -21.78 17.26
C LYS A 110 -7.09 -21.40 15.89
N LEU A 111 -7.34 -22.20 14.84
CA LEU A 111 -6.85 -21.91 13.49
C LEU A 111 -7.59 -20.74 12.83
N GLY A 112 -8.90 -20.60 13.05
CA GLY A 112 -9.68 -19.46 12.59
C GLY A 112 -9.25 -18.18 13.27
N THR A 113 -9.09 -18.21 14.60
CA THR A 113 -8.58 -17.07 15.39
C THR A 113 -7.19 -16.66 14.97
N PHE A 114 -6.28 -17.61 14.77
CA PHE A 114 -4.91 -17.32 14.32
C PHE A 114 -4.88 -16.60 12.96
N LYS A 115 -5.67 -17.07 11.98
CA LYS A 115 -5.78 -16.40 10.68
C LYS A 115 -6.38 -15.00 10.78
N SER A 116 -7.40 -14.83 11.61
CA SER A 116 -8.01 -13.52 11.87
C SER A 116 -7.01 -12.57 12.53
N LEU A 117 -6.19 -13.07 13.46
CA LEU A 117 -5.15 -12.29 14.12
C LEU A 117 -4.07 -11.82 13.13
N ILE A 118 -3.63 -12.66 12.20
CA ILE A 118 -2.70 -12.25 11.13
C ILE A 118 -3.27 -11.09 10.33
N HIS A 119 -4.57 -11.11 10.00
CA HIS A 119 -5.23 -10.03 9.25
C HIS A 119 -5.33 -8.73 10.04
N LEU A 120 -5.21 -8.76 11.36
CA LEU A 120 -5.11 -7.56 12.21
C LEU A 120 -3.67 -7.09 12.38
N LEU A 121 -2.75 -8.04 12.60
CA LEU A 121 -1.35 -7.71 12.86
C LEU A 121 -0.65 -7.15 11.62
N PHE A 122 -0.99 -7.64 10.41
CA PHE A 122 -0.34 -7.19 9.19
C PHE A 122 -0.51 -5.68 8.92
N PRO A 123 -1.71 -5.09 8.98
CA PRO A 123 -1.86 -3.63 8.88
C PRO A 123 -1.13 -2.86 9.99
N LEU A 124 -1.09 -3.40 11.22
CA LEU A 124 -0.33 -2.77 12.31
C LEU A 124 1.17 -2.74 12.04
N LEU A 125 1.74 -3.80 11.44
CA LEU A 125 3.13 -3.81 10.99
C LEU A 125 3.37 -2.78 9.88
N CYS A 126 2.43 -2.67 8.93
CA CYS A 126 2.49 -1.63 7.90
C CYS A 126 2.42 -0.22 8.50
N PHE A 127 1.60 0.00 9.53
CA PHE A 127 1.57 1.27 10.27
C PHE A 127 2.89 1.55 10.98
N GLY A 128 3.50 0.53 11.59
CA GLY A 128 4.83 0.63 12.18
C GLY A 128 5.88 1.10 11.16
N SER A 129 5.81 0.63 9.91
CA SER A 129 6.71 1.08 8.84
C SER A 129 6.49 2.54 8.44
N VAL A 130 5.25 3.06 8.53
CA VAL A 130 4.97 4.49 8.31
C VAL A 130 5.62 5.35 9.40
N VAL A 131 5.44 4.96 10.65
CA VAL A 131 6.02 5.68 11.80
C VAL A 131 7.55 5.66 11.73
N TRP A 132 8.14 4.48 11.47
CA TRP A 132 9.58 4.34 11.32
C TRP A 132 10.10 5.16 10.13
N GLY A 133 9.45 5.08 8.97
CA GLY A 133 9.82 5.82 7.78
C GLY A 133 9.78 7.34 8.00
N ASN A 134 8.74 7.85 8.66
CA ASN A 134 8.66 9.27 9.00
C ASN A 134 9.86 9.72 9.87
N GLY A 135 10.32 8.87 10.79
CA GLY A 135 11.51 9.15 11.62
C GLY A 135 12.83 9.09 10.85
N GLN A 136 12.85 8.55 9.61
CA GLN A 136 14.05 8.51 8.78
C GLN A 136 14.19 9.73 7.84
N ILE A 137 13.17 10.58 7.75
CA ILE A 137 13.17 11.71 6.81
C ILE A 137 14.30 12.70 7.13
N GLU A 138 14.39 13.17 8.38
CA GLU A 138 15.45 14.11 8.78
C GLU A 138 16.87 13.54 8.59
N PRO A 139 17.20 12.32 9.08
CA PRO A 139 18.52 11.73 8.84
C PRO A 139 18.85 11.57 7.35
N MET A 140 17.87 11.22 6.51
CA MET A 140 18.08 11.11 5.07
C MET A 140 18.33 12.48 4.43
N MET A 141 17.60 13.51 4.84
CA MET A 141 17.82 14.86 4.35
C MET A 141 19.25 15.37 4.68
N GLU A 142 19.76 15.08 5.87
CA GLU A 142 21.13 15.44 6.25
C GLU A 142 22.20 14.74 5.37
N ILE A 143 21.97 13.44 5.05
CA ILE A 143 22.91 12.66 4.22
C ILE A 143 22.95 13.16 2.78
N PHE A 144 21.81 13.57 2.24
CA PHE A 144 21.65 13.96 0.85
C PHE A 144 21.72 15.48 0.63
N GLN A 145 21.95 16.30 1.67
CA GLN A 145 22.18 17.74 1.48
C GLN A 145 23.40 17.96 0.59
N PRO A 146 23.26 18.71 -0.52
CA PRO A 146 24.40 19.03 -1.37
C PRO A 146 25.41 19.85 -0.59
N LYS A 147 26.67 19.49 -0.74
CA LYS A 147 27.78 20.36 -0.23
C LYS A 147 27.67 21.73 -0.89
N GLN A 148 27.50 22.76 -0.09
CA GLN A 148 27.41 24.14 -0.57
C GLN A 148 28.55 24.44 -1.57
N GLY A 149 28.19 24.65 -2.83
CA GLY A 149 29.11 25.11 -3.87
C GLY A 149 28.98 24.47 -5.26
N GLU A 150 28.11 23.50 -5.50
CA GLU A 150 28.11 22.74 -6.77
C GLU A 150 26.79 22.77 -7.57
N THR A 151 25.90 23.71 -7.26
CA THR A 151 24.60 23.79 -7.93
C THR A 151 24.53 24.88 -8.97
N THR A 152 24.78 24.52 -10.22
CA THR A 152 24.34 25.29 -11.39
C THR A 152 23.12 24.65 -11.98
N CYS A 153 21.92 25.14 -11.62
CA CYS A 153 20.73 24.85 -12.39
C CYS A 153 20.90 25.51 -13.77
N ILE A 154 21.08 24.70 -14.80
CA ILE A 154 21.14 25.16 -16.19
C ILE A 154 19.69 25.18 -16.68
N ASP A 155 19.20 26.38 -17.06
CA ASP A 155 17.90 26.60 -17.72
C ASP A 155 17.76 25.82 -19.03
#